data_961ca2ebb09c17ea88de917cc357518c
#
_entry.id   961ca2ebb09c17ea88de917cc357518c
#
_cell.length_a   1.000
_cell.length_b   1.000
_cell.length_c   1.000
_cell.angle_alpha   90.00
_cell.angle_beta   90.00
_cell.angle_gamma   90.00
#
_symmetry.space_group_name_H-M   'P 1'
#
loop_
_entity.id
_entity.type
_entity.pdbx_description
1 polymer ?
#
loop_
_entity_poly.entity_id
_entity_poly.type
_entity_poly.pdbx_seq_one_letter_code
_entity_poly.pdbx_strand_id
1 'polypeptide(L)'
;MSKVKEDSEMSKEEKLARVQEDYETFLETRTFKFPSWLYGPVQGKLIKVEIEDCPNFGDKAFVEFDSARTAIIVVDMQVDFCGKNGYVDVMGYDLSLTAGPIKPIKNILDTVRGGTDIKVIHTREGHMPNLADLPYNKLLRSKIIGKGVGIGD
;
A
#
# COMPACT_ATOMS: atom_id res chain seq x y z
N MET A 1 -16.84 29.59 -9.93
CA MET A 1 -16.07 28.45 -9.45
C MET A 1 -15.07 28.96 -8.42
N SER A 2 -15.27 28.72 -7.12
CA SER A 2 -14.27 29.06 -6.10
C SER A 2 -13.05 28.17 -6.31
N LYS A 3 -11.86 28.76 -6.42
CA LYS A 3 -10.61 28.01 -6.39
C LYS A 3 -10.57 27.20 -5.08
N VAL A 4 -10.34 25.91 -5.17
CA VAL A 4 -9.98 25.10 -4.00
C VAL A 4 -8.67 25.69 -3.48
N LYS A 5 -8.66 26.17 -2.23
CA LYS A 5 -7.42 26.64 -1.60
C LYS A 5 -6.49 25.44 -1.44
N GLU A 6 -5.21 25.60 -1.75
CA GLU A 6 -4.21 24.59 -1.41
C GLU A 6 -4.10 24.48 0.13
N ASP A 7 -3.76 23.30 0.63
CA ASP A 7 -3.64 23.04 2.08
C ASP A 7 -2.71 24.04 2.80
N SER A 8 -1.65 24.48 2.09
CA SER A 8 -0.71 25.51 2.54
C SER A 8 -1.32 26.92 2.69
N GLU A 9 -2.47 27.19 2.04
CA GLU A 9 -3.14 28.48 2.03
C GLU A 9 -4.28 28.59 3.07
N MET A 10 -4.63 27.48 3.74
CA MET A 10 -5.69 27.44 4.74
C MET A 10 -5.16 27.82 6.13
N SER A 11 -5.91 28.61 6.88
CA SER A 11 -5.62 28.84 8.28
C SER A 11 -5.85 27.59 9.13
N LYS A 12 -5.27 27.57 10.33
CA LYS A 12 -5.50 26.48 11.30
C LYS A 12 -6.99 26.32 11.62
N GLU A 13 -7.67 27.42 11.80
CA GLU A 13 -9.10 27.46 12.13
C GLU A 13 -9.94 26.89 10.99
N GLU A 14 -9.64 27.26 9.74
CA GLU A 14 -10.31 26.72 8.54
C GLU A 14 -10.12 25.20 8.43
N LYS A 15 -8.89 24.70 8.65
CA LYS A 15 -8.61 23.25 8.64
C LYS A 15 -9.38 22.50 9.72
N LEU A 16 -9.39 23.03 10.94
CA LEU A 16 -10.11 22.40 12.05
C LEU A 16 -11.62 22.34 11.80
N ALA A 17 -12.19 23.40 11.22
CA ALA A 17 -13.62 23.43 10.86
C ALA A 17 -13.94 22.33 9.81
N ARG A 18 -13.10 22.16 8.79
CA ARG A 18 -13.28 21.12 7.77
C ARG A 18 -13.16 19.71 8.36
N VAL A 19 -12.18 19.50 9.21
CA VAL A 19 -12.02 18.19 9.90
C VAL A 19 -13.22 17.89 10.79
N GLN A 20 -13.80 18.92 11.42
CA GLN A 20 -15.02 18.75 12.24
C GLN A 20 -16.22 18.34 11.37
N GLU A 21 -16.42 18.97 10.21
CA GLU A 21 -17.47 18.59 9.24
C GLU A 21 -17.29 17.14 8.75
N ASP A 22 -16.05 16.74 8.42
CA ASP A 22 -15.73 15.39 8.00
C ASP A 22 -15.99 14.37 9.13
N TYR A 23 -15.66 14.73 10.38
CA TYR A 23 -15.93 13.92 11.56
C TYR A 23 -17.43 13.70 11.80
N GLU A 24 -18.24 14.74 11.72
CA GLU A 24 -19.69 14.65 11.84
C GLU A 24 -20.29 13.76 10.74
N THR A 25 -19.81 13.95 9.50
CA THR A 25 -20.19 13.08 8.38
C THR A 25 -19.81 11.62 8.62
N PHE A 26 -18.63 11.39 9.20
CA PHE A 26 -18.20 10.03 9.54
C PHE A 26 -19.10 9.40 10.62
N LEU A 27 -19.49 10.14 11.65
CA LEU A 27 -20.41 9.65 12.69
C LEU A 27 -21.75 9.17 12.11
N GLU A 28 -22.26 9.91 11.11
CA GLU A 28 -23.53 9.58 10.46
C GLU A 28 -23.44 8.42 9.47
N THR A 29 -22.37 8.41 8.66
CA THR A 29 -22.27 7.54 7.48
C THR A 29 -21.29 6.37 7.64
N ARG A 30 -20.48 6.39 8.69
CA ARG A 30 -19.34 5.48 8.88
C ARG A 30 -18.38 5.44 7.68
N THR A 31 -18.28 6.55 6.96
CA THR A 31 -17.47 6.67 5.75
C THR A 31 -16.41 7.75 5.92
N PHE A 32 -15.15 7.37 5.75
CA PHE A 32 -14.05 8.31 5.51
C PHE A 32 -14.16 8.79 4.07
N LYS A 33 -14.82 9.92 3.89
CA LYS A 33 -15.05 10.47 2.54
C LYS A 33 -13.77 11.04 1.94
N PHE A 34 -13.69 10.97 0.61
CA PHE A 34 -12.62 11.66 -0.10
C PHE A 34 -12.68 13.16 0.17
N PRO A 35 -11.63 13.76 0.77
CA PRO A 35 -11.67 15.18 1.18
C PRO A 35 -11.43 16.09 -0.02
N SER A 36 -12.47 16.34 -0.81
CA SER A 36 -12.39 17.18 -2.01
C SER A 36 -12.00 18.64 -1.73
N TRP A 37 -12.20 19.10 -0.50
CA TRP A 37 -11.75 20.41 -0.05
C TRP A 37 -10.22 20.52 0.04
N LEU A 38 -9.53 19.38 0.25
CA LEU A 38 -8.07 19.28 0.36
C LEU A 38 -7.43 18.96 -1.00
N TYR A 39 -7.99 17.98 -1.71
CA TYR A 39 -7.39 17.45 -2.95
C TYR A 39 -8.08 17.96 -4.23
N GLY A 40 -9.11 18.79 -4.11
CA GLY A 40 -9.93 19.21 -5.23
C GLY A 40 -10.96 18.16 -5.67
N PRO A 41 -11.71 18.43 -6.74
CA PRO A 41 -12.77 17.54 -7.19
C PRO A 41 -12.20 16.19 -7.64
N VAL A 42 -13.04 15.15 -7.54
CA VAL A 42 -12.75 13.82 -8.06
C VAL A 42 -12.41 13.90 -9.54
N GLN A 43 -11.31 13.30 -9.95
CA GLN A 43 -10.80 13.29 -11.32
C GLN A 43 -11.03 11.97 -12.04
N GLY A 44 -11.08 10.86 -11.31
CA GLY A 44 -11.38 9.53 -11.82
C GLY A 44 -12.74 9.04 -11.35
N LYS A 45 -12.79 7.76 -10.94
CA LYS A 45 -13.94 7.20 -10.23
C LYS A 45 -13.78 7.39 -8.74
N LEU A 46 -14.83 7.82 -8.06
CA LEU A 46 -14.91 7.71 -6.61
C LEU A 46 -15.18 6.24 -6.26
N ILE A 47 -14.23 5.61 -5.58
CA ILE A 47 -14.32 4.23 -5.16
C ILE A 47 -14.59 4.21 -3.67
N LYS A 48 -15.60 3.40 -3.26
CA LYS A 48 -15.95 3.17 -1.86
C LYS A 48 -15.65 1.72 -1.52
N VAL A 49 -14.83 1.51 -0.49
CA VAL A 49 -14.43 0.18 -0.01
C VAL A 49 -14.87 0.03 1.44
N GLU A 50 -15.44 -1.13 1.76
CA GLU A 50 -15.73 -1.53 3.13
C GLU A 50 -14.43 -1.94 3.83
N ILE A 51 -14.26 -1.50 5.08
CA ILE A 51 -13.17 -1.89 5.96
C ILE A 51 -13.78 -2.78 7.04
N GLU A 52 -13.39 -4.04 7.06
CA GLU A 52 -13.77 -4.99 8.08
C GLU A 52 -12.82 -4.91 9.28
N ASP A 53 -13.27 -5.41 10.43
CA ASP A 53 -12.47 -5.51 11.66
C ASP A 53 -11.86 -4.18 12.14
N CYS A 54 -12.65 -3.12 12.14
CA CYS A 54 -12.25 -1.80 12.62
C CYS A 54 -12.81 -1.50 14.03
N PRO A 55 -12.27 -2.09 15.10
CA PRO A 55 -12.86 -2.00 16.46
C PRO A 55 -12.98 -0.56 16.97
N ASN A 56 -12.14 0.36 16.51
CA ASN A 56 -12.19 1.77 16.90
C ASN A 56 -13.25 2.59 16.13
N PHE A 57 -13.83 2.03 15.07
CA PHE A 57 -14.75 2.75 14.18
C PHE A 57 -16.13 2.07 14.08
N GLY A 58 -16.41 1.07 14.93
CA GLY A 58 -17.59 0.23 14.90
C GLY A 58 -17.39 -1.01 14.02
N ASP A 59 -18.42 -1.85 13.91
CA ASP A 59 -18.33 -3.14 13.22
C ASP A 59 -18.01 -2.99 11.72
N LYS A 60 -18.41 -1.87 11.12
CA LYS A 60 -18.18 -1.58 9.71
C LYS A 60 -17.86 -0.11 9.50
N ALA A 61 -16.83 0.14 8.71
CA ALA A 61 -16.49 1.46 8.20
C ALA A 61 -16.22 1.38 6.69
N PHE A 62 -16.21 2.54 6.04
CA PHE A 62 -15.93 2.65 4.62
C PHE A 62 -14.87 3.72 4.38
N VAL A 63 -14.10 3.57 3.33
CA VAL A 63 -13.20 4.61 2.83
C VAL A 63 -13.54 4.94 1.38
N GLU A 64 -13.58 6.22 1.07
CA GLU A 64 -13.72 6.72 -0.30
C GLU A 64 -12.40 7.29 -0.79
N PHE A 65 -12.02 6.97 -2.02
CA PHE A 65 -10.83 7.52 -2.67
C PHE A 65 -11.03 7.71 -4.16
N ASP A 66 -10.29 8.64 -4.73
CA ASP A 66 -10.31 8.94 -6.17
C ASP A 66 -9.34 8.03 -6.91
N SER A 67 -9.84 7.26 -7.87
CA SER A 67 -9.03 6.30 -8.63
C SER A 67 -7.87 6.95 -9.39
N ALA A 68 -8.07 8.16 -9.93
CA ALA A 68 -7.03 8.86 -10.67
C ALA A 68 -5.91 9.44 -9.76
N ARG A 69 -6.15 9.51 -8.45
CA ARG A 69 -5.22 10.01 -7.43
C ARG A 69 -4.67 8.91 -6.52
N THR A 70 -4.96 7.67 -6.84
CA THR A 70 -4.59 6.50 -6.03
C THR A 70 -3.59 5.64 -6.78
N ALA A 71 -2.65 5.06 -6.06
CA ALA A 71 -1.77 4.02 -6.56
C ALA A 71 -1.74 2.82 -5.59
N ILE A 72 -1.66 1.63 -6.14
CA ILE A 72 -1.37 0.42 -5.37
C ILE A 72 0.10 0.10 -5.55
N ILE A 73 0.80 -0.07 -4.44
CA ILE A 73 2.20 -0.47 -4.42
C ILE A 73 2.27 -1.92 -3.95
N VAL A 74 2.70 -2.82 -4.84
CA VAL A 74 2.97 -4.22 -4.54
C VAL A 74 4.44 -4.34 -4.20
N VAL A 75 4.72 -4.56 -2.91
CA VAL A 75 6.08 -4.50 -2.38
C VAL A 75 6.70 -5.87 -2.40
N ASP A 76 7.80 -6.00 -3.15
CA ASP A 76 8.74 -7.12 -3.16
C ASP A 76 8.13 -8.52 -3.29
N MET A 77 7.04 -8.63 -4.04
CA MET A 77 6.40 -9.91 -4.35
C MET A 77 7.20 -10.66 -5.43
N GLN A 78 8.39 -11.14 -5.06
CA GLN A 78 9.38 -11.81 -5.91
C GLN A 78 9.44 -13.30 -5.61
N VAL A 79 9.94 -14.07 -6.57
CA VAL A 79 10.19 -15.51 -6.38
C VAL A 79 11.11 -15.74 -5.17
N ASP A 80 12.12 -14.89 -4.98
CA ASP A 80 13.04 -15.00 -3.86
C ASP A 80 12.37 -14.93 -2.49
N PHE A 81 11.25 -14.18 -2.38
CA PHE A 81 10.51 -14.06 -1.13
C PHE A 81 9.29 -14.97 -1.03
N CYS A 82 8.64 -15.29 -2.14
CA CYS A 82 7.33 -15.94 -2.15
C CYS A 82 7.31 -17.29 -2.90
N GLY A 83 8.39 -17.67 -3.57
CA GLY A 83 8.43 -18.83 -4.46
C GLY A 83 9.32 -19.96 -3.97
N LYS A 84 9.01 -21.18 -4.43
CA LYS A 84 9.88 -22.33 -4.23
C LYS A 84 11.23 -22.11 -4.92
N ASN A 85 12.27 -22.57 -4.28
CA ASN A 85 13.68 -22.39 -4.67
C ASN A 85 14.13 -20.92 -4.67
N GLY A 86 13.33 -19.98 -4.14
CA GLY A 86 13.76 -18.62 -3.87
C GLY A 86 14.55 -18.53 -2.57
N TYR A 87 15.11 -17.34 -2.30
CA TYR A 87 15.98 -17.10 -1.16
C TYR A 87 15.36 -17.54 0.19
N VAL A 88 14.11 -17.18 0.44
CA VAL A 88 13.41 -17.51 1.71
C VAL A 88 13.23 -19.02 1.87
N ASP A 89 12.90 -19.71 0.79
CA ASP A 89 12.73 -21.18 0.79
C ASP A 89 14.07 -21.89 1.03
N VAL A 90 15.13 -21.50 0.31
CA VAL A 90 16.48 -22.05 0.47
C VAL A 90 17.03 -21.83 1.88
N MET A 91 16.67 -20.70 2.52
CA MET A 91 17.01 -20.43 3.91
C MET A 91 16.22 -21.28 4.92
N GLY A 92 15.24 -22.07 4.48
CA GLY A 92 14.44 -22.94 5.32
C GLY A 92 13.31 -22.22 6.09
N TYR A 93 12.87 -21.04 5.63
CA TYR A 93 11.73 -20.36 6.21
C TYR A 93 10.40 -20.89 5.67
N ASP A 94 9.33 -20.71 6.43
CA ASP A 94 7.98 -21.10 6.02
C ASP A 94 7.44 -20.15 4.93
N LEU A 95 7.40 -20.63 3.70
CA LEU A 95 6.85 -19.88 2.57
C LEU A 95 5.36 -19.56 2.69
N SER A 96 4.59 -20.28 3.51
CA SER A 96 3.16 -20.03 3.61
C SER A 96 2.84 -18.60 4.07
N LEU A 97 3.71 -18.02 4.87
CA LEU A 97 3.58 -16.66 5.38
C LEU A 97 3.77 -15.59 4.29
N THR A 98 4.69 -15.82 3.37
CA THR A 98 5.01 -14.86 2.29
C THR A 98 4.25 -15.15 1.00
N ALA A 99 3.88 -16.39 0.74
CA ALA A 99 3.08 -16.78 -0.42
C ALA A 99 1.57 -16.57 -0.22
N GLY A 100 1.09 -16.57 1.02
CA GLY A 100 -0.32 -16.35 1.34
C GLY A 100 -0.96 -15.14 0.65
N PRO A 101 -0.30 -13.97 0.62
CA PRO A 101 -0.80 -12.77 -0.03
C PRO A 101 -0.91 -12.83 -1.56
N ILE A 102 -0.31 -13.79 -2.25
CA ILE A 102 -0.27 -13.85 -3.73
C ILE A 102 -1.68 -13.84 -4.32
N LYS A 103 -2.59 -14.68 -3.83
CA LYS A 103 -3.94 -14.78 -4.37
C LYS A 103 -4.79 -13.53 -4.08
N PRO A 104 -4.84 -13.00 -2.84
CA PRO A 104 -5.51 -11.72 -2.57
C PRO A 104 -4.98 -10.58 -3.41
N ILE A 105 -3.66 -10.41 -3.53
CA ILE A 105 -3.03 -9.37 -4.35
C ILE A 105 -3.44 -9.53 -5.81
N LYS A 106 -3.39 -10.75 -6.36
CA LYS A 106 -3.83 -11.01 -7.73
C LYS A 106 -5.28 -10.57 -7.95
N ASN A 107 -6.19 -10.90 -7.04
CA ASN A 107 -7.59 -10.52 -7.15
C ASN A 107 -7.78 -9.00 -7.17
N ILE A 108 -7.04 -8.28 -6.30
CA ILE A 108 -7.04 -6.82 -6.28
C ILE A 108 -6.53 -6.27 -7.61
N LEU A 109 -5.41 -6.78 -8.12
CA LEU A 109 -4.81 -6.33 -9.36
C LEU A 109 -5.72 -6.58 -10.57
N ASP A 110 -6.38 -7.73 -10.64
CA ASP A 110 -7.33 -8.04 -11.71
C ASP A 110 -8.52 -7.05 -11.70
N THR A 111 -9.05 -6.75 -10.51
CA THR A 111 -10.14 -5.78 -10.33
C THR A 111 -9.72 -4.37 -10.75
N VAL A 112 -8.56 -3.93 -10.28
CA VAL A 112 -8.04 -2.58 -10.52
C VAL A 112 -7.74 -2.37 -12.01
N ARG A 113 -7.06 -3.31 -12.64
CA ARG A 113 -6.71 -3.25 -14.06
C ARG A 113 -7.91 -3.35 -14.99
N GLY A 114 -8.97 -4.03 -14.55
CA GLY A 114 -10.18 -4.23 -15.35
C GLY A 114 -11.16 -3.06 -15.35
N GLY A 115 -11.05 -2.11 -14.42
CA GLY A 115 -12.13 -1.12 -14.28
C GLY A 115 -11.79 0.21 -13.63
N THR A 116 -10.52 0.55 -13.44
CA THR A 116 -10.12 1.81 -12.77
C THR A 116 -8.90 2.45 -13.42
N ASP A 117 -8.66 3.73 -13.07
CA ASP A 117 -7.47 4.49 -13.45
C ASP A 117 -6.34 4.38 -12.42
N ILE A 118 -6.51 3.52 -11.40
CA ILE A 118 -5.53 3.32 -10.33
C ILE A 118 -4.21 2.82 -10.92
N LYS A 119 -3.12 3.50 -10.56
CA LYS A 119 -1.78 3.08 -10.96
C LYS A 119 -1.34 1.87 -10.14
N VAL A 120 -0.67 0.92 -10.78
CA VAL A 120 -0.06 -0.23 -10.12
C VAL A 120 1.46 -0.09 -10.23
N ILE A 121 2.12 -0.11 -9.09
CA ILE A 121 3.57 0.00 -8.96
C ILE A 121 4.06 -1.28 -8.29
N HIS A 122 5.05 -1.93 -8.88
CA HIS A 122 5.75 -3.06 -8.27
C HIS A 122 7.14 -2.61 -7.83
N THR A 123 7.47 -2.87 -6.57
CA THR A 123 8.85 -2.75 -6.13
C THR A 123 9.55 -4.10 -6.24
N ARG A 124 10.86 -4.04 -6.30
CA ARG A 124 11.72 -5.21 -6.36
C ARG A 124 13.02 -4.93 -5.63
N GLU A 125 13.37 -5.77 -4.69
CA GLU A 125 14.73 -5.83 -4.16
C GLU A 125 15.65 -6.54 -5.16
N GLY A 126 16.86 -6.06 -5.29
CA GLY A 126 17.92 -6.66 -6.10
C GLY A 126 19.23 -5.94 -5.84
N HIS A 127 20.31 -6.62 -6.20
CA HIS A 127 21.67 -6.10 -6.08
C HIS A 127 22.37 -6.12 -7.45
N MET A 128 23.40 -5.31 -7.59
CA MET A 128 24.24 -5.34 -8.77
C MET A 128 24.93 -6.72 -8.90
N PRO A 129 25.18 -7.21 -10.12
CA PRO A 129 25.83 -8.53 -10.31
C PRO A 129 27.17 -8.67 -9.59
N ASN A 130 27.89 -7.57 -9.40
CA ASN A 130 29.17 -7.52 -8.67
C ASN A 130 29.00 -7.25 -7.17
N LEU A 131 27.76 -7.17 -6.65
CA LEU A 131 27.42 -6.90 -5.25
C LEU A 131 28.01 -5.62 -4.67
N ALA A 132 28.38 -4.65 -5.51
CA ALA A 132 29.01 -3.40 -5.06
C ALA A 132 28.08 -2.52 -4.20
N ASP A 133 26.78 -2.71 -4.33
CA ASP A 133 25.71 -2.06 -3.56
C ASP A 133 25.28 -2.82 -2.31
N LEU A 134 25.89 -4.01 -2.05
CA LEU A 134 25.50 -4.85 -0.93
C LEU A 134 26.41 -4.60 0.29
N PRO A 135 25.89 -4.06 1.40
CA PRO A 135 26.67 -3.84 2.61
C PRO A 135 27.21 -5.15 3.19
N TYR A 136 28.45 -5.11 3.68
CA TYR A 136 29.14 -6.28 4.22
C TYR A 136 28.34 -7.00 5.32
N ASN A 137 27.69 -6.25 6.22
CA ASN A 137 26.89 -6.82 7.29
C ASN A 137 25.66 -7.59 6.77
N LYS A 138 25.05 -7.14 5.68
CA LYS A 138 23.93 -7.85 5.04
C LYS A 138 24.41 -9.12 4.38
N LEU A 139 25.55 -9.09 3.69
CA LEU A 139 26.17 -10.25 3.08
C LEU A 139 26.53 -11.30 4.12
N LEU A 140 27.26 -10.90 5.19
CA LEU A 140 27.66 -11.78 6.27
C LEU A 140 26.44 -12.40 6.97
N ARG A 141 25.43 -11.58 7.27
CA ARG A 141 24.18 -12.07 7.92
C ARG A 141 23.50 -13.13 7.06
N SER A 142 23.41 -12.92 5.74
CA SER A 142 22.78 -13.91 4.84
C SER A 142 23.52 -15.24 4.85
N LYS A 143 24.85 -15.22 4.83
CA LYS A 143 25.70 -16.41 4.93
C LYS A 143 25.54 -17.15 6.27
N ILE A 144 25.44 -16.41 7.39
CA ILE A 144 25.26 -17.00 8.72
C ILE A 144 23.90 -17.69 8.80
N ILE A 145 22.81 -17.02 8.39
CA ILE A 145 21.45 -17.55 8.42
C ILE A 145 21.35 -18.78 7.49
N GLY A 146 21.85 -18.68 6.28
CA GLY A 146 21.83 -19.74 5.29
C GLY A 146 22.91 -20.81 5.47
N LYS A 147 23.62 -20.82 6.61
CA LYS A 147 24.63 -21.84 6.93
C LYS A 147 25.69 -22.01 5.83
N GLY A 148 26.11 -20.91 5.26
CA GLY A 148 27.10 -20.84 4.20
C GLY A 148 26.56 -20.53 2.82
N VAL A 149 25.25 -20.57 2.61
CA VAL A 149 24.57 -20.10 1.41
C VAL A 149 23.98 -18.73 1.67
N GLY A 150 24.15 -17.78 0.76
CA GLY A 150 23.71 -16.43 0.98
C GLY A 150 23.43 -15.66 -0.31
N ILE A 151 23.27 -14.35 -0.18
CA ILE A 151 23.08 -13.47 -1.35
C ILE A 151 24.32 -13.57 -2.25
N GLY A 152 24.10 -13.83 -3.52
CA GLY A 152 25.16 -13.90 -4.54
C GLY A 152 25.77 -15.29 -4.76
N ASP A 153 25.27 -16.32 -4.08
CA ASP A 153 25.69 -17.71 -4.32
C ASP A 153 24.87 -18.37 -5.42
#